data_473b48b1b4fc54f2351192105570968e
#
_entry.id   473b48b1b4fc54f2351192105570968e
#
_cell.length_a   1.000
_cell.length_b   1.000
_cell.length_c   1.000
_cell.angle_alpha   90.00
_cell.angle_beta   90.00
_cell.angle_gamma   90.00
#
_symmetry.space_group_name_H-M   'P 1'
#
loop_
_entity.id
_entity.type
_entity.pdbx_description
1 polymer ?
#
loop_
_entity_poly.entity_id
_entity_poly.type
_entity_poly.pdbx_seq_one_letter_code
_entity_poly.pdbx_strand_id
1 'polypeptide(L)'
;MGERIMATVTKTFEDLILEVHEKGMCGECGGCVSFCSAGEIKAIEMSESGPPKYVNKDKCLKCGICYFVCPQTHVLNEQLNKKFDYDPPIGNQLKVASCHASSEDIRNRATDGGAVTAILSYLLNSKLIDGAIVCKRKGPFNRTSFLATSKEDLIDAAGSHFDFTSQVVGLEKYNTFIPANITLKKVMSPDLLNIAVVGTPCQINSIRKMQELSILPAHIVKYTFGLFCYLNFSFDDEDRKKLEEKFNFSFEEVESMNLREELLLYFKNGNTLKIPFSDLHEIGRPACYTCPDFSNIYADISFGGLGSPEKLTTAIIRTKVGEKVYNNALNKGYIKEPIELNRPNNKMEILAKVKEWSDKKIERAEKTLSGK
;
A
#
# COMPACT_ATOMS: atom_id res chain seq x y z
N MET A 1 -8.84 -40.37 31.57
CA MET A 1 -8.25 -40.30 30.22
C MET A 1 -7.84 -38.85 29.99
N GLY A 2 -6.53 -38.58 30.13
CA GLY A 2 -6.01 -37.24 29.99
C GLY A 2 -5.84 -36.91 28.50
N GLU A 3 -6.57 -35.90 28.03
CA GLU A 3 -6.29 -35.28 26.74
C GLU A 3 -4.90 -34.66 26.81
N ARG A 4 -3.98 -35.21 26.04
CA ARG A 4 -2.71 -34.56 25.75
C ARG A 4 -3.02 -33.25 24.99
N ILE A 5 -2.93 -32.12 25.67
CA ILE A 5 -2.81 -30.83 25.03
C ILE A 5 -1.51 -30.91 24.22
N MET A 6 -1.64 -31.14 22.90
CA MET A 6 -0.50 -30.92 22.00
C MET A 6 -0.11 -29.46 22.16
N ALA A 7 1.05 -29.22 22.73
CA ALA A 7 1.67 -27.89 22.71
C ALA A 7 1.86 -27.52 21.24
N THR A 8 1.01 -26.67 20.72
CA THR A 8 1.20 -26.07 19.39
C THR A 8 2.49 -25.28 19.44
N VAL A 9 3.50 -25.75 18.74
CA VAL A 9 4.79 -25.07 18.61
C VAL A 9 4.52 -23.67 18.07
N THR A 10 4.76 -22.65 18.87
CA THR A 10 4.57 -21.27 18.44
C THR A 10 5.59 -20.95 17.34
N LYS A 11 5.11 -20.60 16.16
CA LYS A 11 5.94 -20.13 15.05
C LYS A 11 6.66 -18.84 15.44
N THR A 12 7.94 -18.72 15.13
CA THR A 12 8.82 -17.63 15.56
C THR A 12 9.35 -16.82 14.37
N PHE A 13 10.32 -15.95 14.61
CA PHE A 13 10.97 -15.20 13.52
C PHE A 13 11.86 -16.11 12.67
N GLU A 14 12.43 -17.17 13.25
CA GLU A 14 13.14 -18.21 12.48
C GLU A 14 12.23 -18.90 11.47
N ASP A 15 11.00 -19.25 11.89
CA ASP A 15 10.02 -19.84 10.97
C ASP A 15 9.64 -18.82 9.88
N LEU A 16 9.54 -17.53 10.21
CA LEU A 16 9.26 -16.48 9.23
C LEU A 16 10.40 -16.34 8.21
N ILE A 17 11.66 -16.49 8.64
CA ILE A 17 12.81 -16.53 7.73
C ILE A 17 12.68 -17.70 6.76
N LEU A 18 12.50 -18.91 7.26
CA LEU A 18 12.44 -20.13 6.46
C LEU A 18 11.24 -20.17 5.51
N GLU A 19 10.06 -19.75 5.99
CA GLU A 19 8.81 -19.93 5.26
C GLU A 19 8.45 -18.74 4.35
N VAL A 20 9.02 -17.56 4.60
CA VAL A 20 8.69 -16.35 3.86
C VAL A 20 9.91 -15.66 3.26
N HIS A 21 10.99 -15.44 4.04
CA HIS A 21 12.13 -14.66 3.54
C HIS A 21 12.94 -15.46 2.53
N GLU A 22 13.33 -16.68 2.85
CA GLU A 22 14.12 -17.54 1.97
C GLU A 22 13.38 -17.96 0.69
N LYS A 23 12.03 -17.89 0.72
CA LYS A 23 11.18 -18.11 -0.45
C LYS A 23 10.95 -16.84 -1.28
N GLY A 24 11.59 -15.73 -0.95
CA GLY A 24 11.39 -14.44 -1.64
C GLY A 24 10.01 -13.82 -1.48
N MET A 25 9.18 -14.30 -0.53
CA MET A 25 7.81 -13.83 -0.36
C MET A 25 7.70 -12.62 0.58
N CYS A 26 8.80 -12.13 1.17
CA CYS A 26 8.75 -10.99 2.07
C CYS A 26 8.37 -9.70 1.32
N GLY A 27 7.19 -9.16 1.61
CA GLY A 27 6.72 -7.89 1.05
C GLY A 27 7.39 -6.66 1.68
N GLU A 28 8.31 -6.81 2.63
CA GLU A 28 9.00 -5.72 3.33
C GLU A 28 8.07 -4.64 3.91
N CYS A 29 6.84 -5.02 4.28
CA CYS A 29 5.83 -4.06 4.77
C CYS A 29 6.21 -3.42 6.12
N GLY A 30 7.17 -4.00 6.85
CA GLY A 30 7.68 -3.50 8.11
C GLY A 30 6.83 -3.79 9.35
N GLY A 31 5.73 -4.54 9.22
CA GLY A 31 4.82 -4.81 10.33
C GLY A 31 5.46 -5.58 11.50
N CYS A 32 6.24 -6.62 11.20
CA CYS A 32 6.96 -7.41 12.21
C CYS A 32 7.97 -6.55 12.97
N VAL A 33 8.70 -5.67 12.27
CA VAL A 33 9.66 -4.74 12.90
C VAL A 33 8.94 -3.67 13.69
N SER A 34 7.82 -3.16 13.18
CA SER A 34 7.00 -2.15 13.87
C SER A 34 6.55 -2.62 15.25
N PHE A 35 6.00 -3.83 15.34
CA PHE A 35 5.62 -4.45 16.61
C PHE A 35 6.83 -4.66 17.53
N CYS A 36 7.87 -5.33 17.03
CA CYS A 36 9.05 -5.68 17.82
C CYS A 36 9.74 -4.44 18.41
N SER A 37 9.73 -3.32 17.68
CA SER A 37 10.31 -2.06 18.12
C SER A 37 9.39 -1.29 19.06
N ALA A 38 8.08 -1.29 18.82
CA ALA A 38 7.10 -0.62 19.67
C ALA A 38 7.00 -1.27 21.07
N GLY A 39 7.15 -2.59 21.15
CA GLY A 39 7.22 -3.34 22.40
C GLY A 39 8.57 -3.27 23.11
N GLU A 40 9.49 -2.38 22.71
CA GLU A 40 10.85 -2.24 23.27
C GLU A 40 11.73 -3.50 23.16
N ILE A 41 11.27 -4.55 22.47
CA ILE A 41 12.03 -5.80 22.30
C ILE A 41 13.27 -5.53 21.43
N LYS A 42 13.10 -4.85 20.30
CA LYS A 42 14.18 -4.42 19.38
C LYS A 42 15.12 -5.56 18.97
N ALA A 43 14.57 -6.76 18.76
CA ALA A 43 15.35 -7.92 18.33
C ALA A 43 15.60 -7.94 16.83
N ILE A 44 14.69 -7.34 16.04
CA ILE A 44 14.73 -7.31 14.57
C ILE A 44 14.64 -5.88 14.03
N GLU A 45 15.26 -5.66 12.88
CA GLU A 45 15.22 -4.40 12.14
C GLU A 45 15.01 -4.64 10.63
N MET A 46 14.67 -3.58 9.89
CA MET A 46 14.71 -3.65 8.43
C MET A 46 16.14 -3.69 7.94
N SER A 47 16.40 -4.52 6.95
CA SER A 47 17.64 -4.46 6.20
C SER A 47 17.66 -3.21 5.30
N GLU A 48 18.83 -2.77 4.90
CA GLU A 48 18.97 -1.68 3.90
C GLU A 48 18.35 -2.09 2.56
N SER A 49 18.50 -3.37 2.21
CA SER A 49 17.84 -4.00 1.07
C SER A 49 17.38 -5.41 1.45
N GLY A 50 16.10 -5.71 1.20
CA GLY A 50 15.53 -7.03 1.43
C GLY A 50 14.82 -7.20 2.78
N PRO A 51 14.56 -8.44 3.18
CA PRO A 51 13.76 -8.77 4.36
C PRO A 51 14.36 -8.27 5.67
N PRO A 52 13.54 -8.09 6.73
CA PRO A 52 14.03 -7.84 8.09
C PRO A 52 14.99 -8.91 8.56
N LYS A 53 15.93 -8.50 9.41
CA LYS A 53 16.96 -9.37 10.00
C LYS A 53 17.03 -9.20 11.52
N TYR A 54 17.67 -10.16 12.20
CA TYR A 54 18.04 -9.97 13.58
C TYR A 54 19.12 -8.89 13.71
N VAL A 55 18.90 -7.96 14.65
CA VAL A 55 19.93 -7.04 15.15
C VAL A 55 20.46 -7.50 16.51
N ASN A 56 19.60 -8.14 17.29
CA ASN A 56 19.99 -8.77 18.55
C ASN A 56 19.10 -9.99 18.83
N LYS A 57 19.59 -11.18 18.48
CA LYS A 57 18.84 -12.43 18.61
C LYS A 57 18.51 -12.78 20.07
N ASP A 58 19.39 -12.43 21.02
CA ASP A 58 19.20 -12.73 22.45
C ASP A 58 18.03 -11.97 23.07
N LYS A 59 17.66 -10.83 22.48
CA LYS A 59 16.45 -10.09 22.88
C LYS A 59 15.15 -10.70 22.34
N CYS A 60 15.22 -11.67 21.46
CA CYS A 60 14.02 -12.27 20.88
C CYS A 60 13.29 -13.13 21.90
N LEU A 61 12.07 -12.72 22.27
CA LEU A 61 11.22 -13.44 23.23
C LEU A 61 10.58 -14.69 22.63
N LYS A 62 10.80 -14.99 21.36
CA LYS A 62 10.15 -16.08 20.61
C LYS A 62 8.61 -16.04 20.71
N CYS A 63 8.03 -14.86 20.84
CA CYS A 63 6.59 -14.65 21.06
C CYS A 63 5.72 -14.96 19.83
N GLY A 64 6.31 -15.12 18.65
CA GLY A 64 5.60 -15.45 17.40
C GLY A 64 4.83 -14.32 16.75
N ILE A 65 4.70 -13.15 17.36
CA ILE A 65 3.88 -12.06 16.83
C ILE A 65 4.33 -11.61 15.44
N CYS A 66 5.64 -11.57 15.18
CA CYS A 66 6.18 -11.25 13.85
C CYS A 66 5.64 -12.20 12.76
N TYR A 67 5.43 -13.48 13.08
CA TYR A 67 4.83 -14.46 12.20
C TYR A 67 3.32 -14.22 12.02
N PHE A 68 2.60 -13.95 13.11
CA PHE A 68 1.16 -13.73 13.09
C PHE A 68 0.77 -12.46 12.31
N VAL A 69 1.53 -11.38 12.43
CA VAL A 69 1.21 -10.12 11.73
C VAL A 69 1.69 -10.09 10.27
N CYS A 70 2.45 -11.09 9.84
CA CYS A 70 2.93 -11.14 8.46
C CYS A 70 1.77 -11.47 7.49
N PRO A 71 1.56 -10.67 6.44
CA PRO A 71 0.50 -10.94 5.47
C PRO A 71 0.73 -12.23 4.67
N GLN A 72 1.97 -12.67 4.55
CA GLN A 72 2.34 -13.84 3.75
C GLN A 72 2.14 -15.19 4.47
N THR A 73 1.96 -15.18 5.78
CA THR A 73 1.73 -16.42 6.55
C THR A 73 0.28 -16.90 6.49
N HIS A 74 -0.62 -16.08 6.01
CA HIS A 74 -2.07 -16.30 5.95
C HIS A 74 -2.74 -16.56 7.32
N VAL A 75 -1.99 -16.56 8.40
CA VAL A 75 -2.54 -16.63 9.77
C VAL A 75 -3.48 -15.45 10.01
N LEU A 76 -4.59 -15.66 10.70
CA LEU A 76 -5.68 -14.70 10.94
C LEU A 76 -6.47 -14.27 9.69
N ASN A 77 -6.20 -14.79 8.51
CA ASN A 77 -6.96 -14.40 7.32
C ASN A 77 -8.45 -14.79 7.43
N GLU A 78 -8.77 -15.95 8.00
CA GLU A 78 -10.17 -16.36 8.20
C GLU A 78 -10.92 -15.42 9.14
N GLN A 79 -10.26 -15.00 10.24
CA GLN A 79 -10.81 -14.03 11.19
C GLN A 79 -11.04 -12.67 10.53
N LEU A 80 -10.06 -12.21 9.75
CA LEU A 80 -10.20 -10.95 9.01
C LEU A 80 -11.28 -11.05 7.93
N ASN A 81 -11.33 -12.14 7.17
CA ASN A 81 -12.36 -12.36 6.16
C ASN A 81 -13.77 -12.28 6.77
N LYS A 82 -13.98 -12.95 7.92
CA LYS A 82 -15.24 -12.87 8.64
C LYS A 82 -15.55 -11.47 9.16
N LYS A 83 -14.54 -10.78 9.72
CA LYS A 83 -14.70 -9.43 10.30
C LYS A 83 -15.01 -8.37 9.26
N PHE A 84 -14.46 -8.52 8.07
CA PHE A 84 -14.61 -7.56 6.96
C PHE A 84 -15.62 -8.00 5.90
N ASP A 85 -16.44 -9.04 6.18
CA ASP A 85 -17.44 -9.58 5.25
C ASP A 85 -16.85 -9.79 3.85
N TYR A 86 -15.72 -10.52 3.78
CA TYR A 86 -14.97 -10.69 2.53
C TYR A 86 -15.81 -11.41 1.47
N ASP A 87 -16.03 -10.68 0.35
CA ASP A 87 -16.69 -11.18 -0.86
C ASP A 87 -15.65 -11.28 -1.99
N PRO A 88 -15.23 -12.50 -2.39
CA PRO A 88 -14.25 -12.67 -3.47
C PRO A 88 -14.74 -12.14 -4.82
N PRO A 89 -13.83 -11.62 -5.67
CA PRO A 89 -12.39 -11.41 -5.46
C PRO A 89 -12.04 -10.02 -4.95
N ILE A 90 -13.01 -9.12 -4.78
CA ILE A 90 -12.77 -7.69 -4.54
C ILE A 90 -13.04 -7.23 -3.11
N GLY A 91 -13.50 -8.15 -2.23
CA GLY A 91 -13.89 -7.83 -0.86
C GLY A 91 -15.23 -7.10 -0.74
N ASN A 92 -15.64 -6.78 0.50
CA ASN A 92 -16.89 -6.06 0.77
C ASN A 92 -16.92 -4.67 0.10
N GLN A 93 -18.11 -4.27 -0.33
CA GLN A 93 -18.33 -3.01 -1.03
C GLN A 93 -19.69 -2.40 -0.64
N LEU A 94 -19.67 -1.47 0.29
CA LEU A 94 -20.89 -0.75 0.69
C LEU A 94 -21.27 0.32 -0.36
N LYS A 95 -20.29 0.92 -1.00
CA LYS A 95 -20.47 1.93 -2.05
C LYS A 95 -19.26 1.94 -2.97
N VAL A 96 -19.50 2.19 -4.25
CA VAL A 96 -18.46 2.48 -5.25
C VAL A 96 -18.73 3.85 -5.84
N ALA A 97 -17.68 4.64 -6.03
CA ALA A 97 -17.79 5.98 -6.60
C ALA A 97 -16.56 6.33 -7.46
N SER A 98 -16.79 7.16 -8.47
CA SER A 98 -15.76 7.91 -9.16
C SER A 98 -15.77 9.34 -8.61
N CYS A 99 -14.65 9.81 -8.10
CA CYS A 99 -14.58 11.10 -7.39
C CYS A 99 -13.26 11.82 -7.62
N HIS A 100 -13.24 13.11 -7.26
CA HIS A 100 -12.02 13.92 -7.26
C HIS A 100 -12.02 14.92 -6.12
N ALA A 101 -10.85 15.46 -5.78
CA ALA A 101 -10.69 16.55 -4.84
C ALA A 101 -11.38 17.83 -5.36
N SER A 102 -12.01 18.59 -4.48
CA SER A 102 -12.56 19.90 -4.85
C SER A 102 -11.46 20.95 -5.01
N SER A 103 -10.38 20.85 -4.23
CA SER A 103 -9.22 21.74 -4.32
C SER A 103 -8.43 21.48 -5.60
N GLU A 104 -8.16 22.56 -6.34
CA GLU A 104 -7.33 22.51 -7.54
C GLU A 104 -5.88 22.20 -7.23
N ASP A 105 -5.34 22.78 -6.15
CA ASP A 105 -3.96 22.50 -5.69
C ASP A 105 -3.72 21.02 -5.44
N ILE A 106 -4.73 20.34 -4.85
CA ILE A 106 -4.65 18.88 -4.64
C ILE A 106 -4.70 18.15 -5.99
N ARG A 107 -5.60 18.53 -6.90
CA ARG A 107 -5.71 17.88 -8.21
C ARG A 107 -4.45 18.03 -9.05
N ASN A 108 -3.82 19.21 -9.01
CA ASN A 108 -2.59 19.49 -9.77
C ASN A 108 -1.39 18.65 -9.29
N ARG A 109 -1.40 18.24 -8.02
CA ARG A 109 -0.37 17.36 -7.45
C ARG A 109 -0.71 15.87 -7.52
N ALA A 110 -1.98 15.54 -7.75
CA ALA A 110 -2.46 14.16 -7.73
C ALA A 110 -2.09 13.41 -9.01
N THR A 111 -1.90 12.10 -8.89
CA THR A 111 -1.79 11.19 -10.05
C THR A 111 -3.12 11.08 -10.78
N ASP A 112 -4.19 10.90 -10.01
CA ASP A 112 -5.58 10.80 -10.48
C ASP A 112 -6.42 11.96 -9.89
N GLY A 113 -7.58 11.66 -9.31
CA GLY A 113 -8.48 12.70 -8.79
C GLY A 113 -8.08 13.37 -7.47
N GLY A 114 -7.07 12.88 -6.74
CA GLY A 114 -6.61 13.46 -5.47
C GLY A 114 -7.54 13.19 -4.28
N ALA A 115 -8.46 12.24 -4.38
CA ALA A 115 -9.47 11.96 -3.35
C ALA A 115 -8.87 11.59 -1.99
N VAL A 116 -7.80 10.80 -1.95
CA VAL A 116 -7.11 10.40 -0.71
C VAL A 116 -6.62 11.62 0.05
N THR A 117 -5.86 12.49 -0.60
CA THR A 117 -5.33 13.74 -0.01
C THR A 117 -6.44 14.65 0.49
N ALA A 118 -7.53 14.77 -0.28
CA ALA A 118 -8.68 15.60 0.10
C ALA A 118 -9.40 15.05 1.35
N ILE A 119 -9.61 13.74 1.43
CA ILE A 119 -10.25 13.10 2.59
C ILE A 119 -9.34 13.20 3.82
N LEU A 120 -8.04 13.00 3.69
CA LEU A 120 -7.10 13.20 4.80
C LEU A 120 -7.08 14.65 5.28
N SER A 121 -7.13 15.63 4.35
CA SER A 121 -7.25 17.05 4.70
C SER A 121 -8.54 17.33 5.46
N TYR A 122 -9.66 16.71 5.07
CA TYR A 122 -10.91 16.78 5.84
C TYR A 122 -10.73 16.24 7.26
N LEU A 123 -10.09 15.08 7.43
CA LEU A 123 -9.91 14.47 8.75
C LEU A 123 -9.01 15.31 9.66
N LEU A 124 -7.90 15.86 9.14
CA LEU A 124 -7.02 16.77 9.89
C LEU A 124 -7.74 18.06 10.27
N ASN A 125 -8.37 18.74 9.31
CA ASN A 125 -9.07 19.99 9.58
C ASN A 125 -10.25 19.83 10.56
N SER A 126 -10.86 18.64 10.58
CA SER A 126 -11.94 18.31 11.52
C SER A 126 -11.42 17.76 12.85
N LYS A 127 -10.10 17.70 13.06
CA LYS A 127 -9.45 17.14 14.27
C LYS A 127 -9.91 15.71 14.59
N LEU A 128 -10.20 14.93 13.56
CA LEU A 128 -10.55 13.50 13.67
C LEU A 128 -9.32 12.61 13.67
N ILE A 129 -8.20 13.12 13.19
CA ILE A 129 -6.87 12.53 13.29
C ILE A 129 -5.86 13.59 13.70
N ASP A 130 -4.80 13.14 14.36
CA ASP A 130 -3.64 13.93 14.76
C ASP A 130 -2.58 13.92 13.65
N GLY A 131 -2.64 12.94 12.76
CA GLY A 131 -1.74 12.81 11.61
C GLY A 131 -2.11 11.65 10.69
N ALA A 132 -1.43 11.60 9.55
CA ALA A 132 -1.57 10.53 8.58
C ALA A 132 -0.20 9.99 8.15
N ILE A 133 -0.03 8.67 8.16
CA ILE A 133 1.13 8.03 7.57
C ILE A 133 0.88 7.91 6.07
N VAL A 134 1.75 8.56 5.31
CA VAL A 134 1.74 8.63 3.85
C VAL A 134 3.13 8.38 3.28
N CYS A 135 3.23 8.23 1.97
CA CYS A 135 4.51 8.16 1.26
C CYS A 135 4.86 9.54 0.71
N LYS A 136 6.04 10.07 1.04
CA LYS A 136 6.58 11.33 0.51
C LYS A 136 7.71 11.04 -0.45
N ARG A 137 7.78 11.77 -1.55
CA ARG A 137 8.87 11.69 -2.53
C ARG A 137 10.15 12.30 -1.95
N LYS A 138 11.28 11.65 -2.19
CA LYS A 138 12.63 12.16 -1.91
C LYS A 138 13.48 12.31 -3.16
N GLY A 139 12.96 11.89 -4.30
CA GLY A 139 13.63 11.91 -5.58
C GLY A 139 12.86 11.06 -6.59
N PRO A 140 13.35 10.90 -7.80
CA PRO A 140 12.60 10.26 -8.90
C PRO A 140 12.14 8.91 -8.52
N PHE A 141 12.72 7.95 -8.12
CA PHE A 141 12.20 6.64 -7.67
C PHE A 141 12.27 6.44 -6.15
N ASN A 142 12.67 7.48 -5.41
CA ASN A 142 12.90 7.36 -3.98
C ASN A 142 11.75 7.96 -3.19
N ARG A 143 11.22 7.18 -2.26
CA ARG A 143 10.13 7.54 -1.37
C ARG A 143 10.49 7.23 0.07
N THR A 144 9.88 7.96 0.98
CA THR A 144 9.99 7.69 2.41
C THR A 144 8.61 7.65 3.03
N SER A 145 8.44 6.82 4.02
CA SER A 145 7.27 6.89 4.88
C SER A 145 7.35 8.15 5.73
N PHE A 146 6.26 8.89 5.78
CA PHE A 146 6.19 10.21 6.39
C PHE A 146 4.91 10.35 7.22
N LEU A 147 5.01 11.00 8.38
CA LEU A 147 3.87 11.41 9.17
C LEU A 147 3.49 12.84 8.77
N ALA A 148 2.40 12.99 8.05
CA ALA A 148 1.81 14.27 7.71
C ALA A 148 0.91 14.74 8.85
N THR A 149 1.14 15.95 9.36
CA THR A 149 0.36 16.57 10.45
C THR A 149 -0.31 17.88 10.03
N SER A 150 -0.06 18.33 8.81
CA SER A 150 -0.66 19.52 8.22
C SER A 150 -1.23 19.25 6.83
N LYS A 151 -2.04 20.16 6.32
CA LYS A 151 -2.55 20.11 4.93
C LYS A 151 -1.41 20.24 3.93
N GLU A 152 -0.44 21.06 4.21
CA GLU A 152 0.75 21.30 3.41
C GLU A 152 1.58 20.01 3.28
N ASP A 153 1.77 19.29 4.38
CA ASP A 153 2.42 17.97 4.38
C ASP A 153 1.71 16.97 3.45
N LEU A 154 0.36 16.96 3.49
CA LEU A 154 -0.45 16.08 2.66
C LEU A 154 -0.34 16.44 1.17
N ILE A 155 -0.31 17.73 0.83
CA ILE A 155 -0.16 18.20 -0.55
C ILE A 155 1.25 17.87 -1.06
N ASP A 156 2.27 18.03 -0.23
CA ASP A 156 3.67 17.69 -0.54
C ASP A 156 3.86 16.19 -0.78
N ALA A 157 3.08 15.36 -0.07
CA ALA A 157 3.10 13.91 -0.23
C ALA A 157 2.17 13.41 -1.35
N ALA A 158 1.35 14.29 -1.94
CA ALA A 158 0.37 13.90 -2.95
C ALA A 158 1.03 13.43 -4.25
N GLY A 159 0.33 12.50 -4.91
CA GLY A 159 0.73 11.95 -6.20
C GLY A 159 1.61 10.71 -6.08
N SER A 160 1.46 9.84 -7.07
CA SER A 160 2.31 8.66 -7.30
C SER A 160 3.26 8.87 -8.48
N HIS A 161 3.40 10.12 -8.94
CA HIS A 161 4.35 10.45 -9.99
C HIS A 161 5.78 10.25 -9.51
N PHE A 162 6.59 9.76 -10.40
CA PHE A 162 8.03 9.64 -10.23
C PHE A 162 8.65 10.79 -11.01
N ASP A 163 9.05 11.86 -10.32
CA ASP A 163 9.71 13.02 -10.95
C ASP A 163 11.21 12.81 -10.98
N PHE A 164 11.81 13.03 -12.12
CA PHE A 164 13.25 12.96 -12.34
C PHE A 164 13.91 14.34 -12.25
N THR A 165 13.66 15.11 -11.20
CA THR A 165 14.36 16.38 -11.05
C THR A 165 15.80 16.16 -10.61
N SER A 166 16.74 16.45 -11.50
CA SER A 166 18.18 16.76 -11.32
C SER A 166 19.07 15.96 -10.34
N GLN A 167 18.59 14.96 -9.62
CA GLN A 167 19.38 14.22 -8.60
C GLN A 167 19.47 12.70 -8.84
N VAL A 168 19.23 12.25 -10.06
CA VAL A 168 19.29 10.82 -10.42
C VAL A 168 20.71 10.27 -10.41
N VAL A 169 21.68 11.15 -10.57
CA VAL A 169 23.10 10.79 -10.58
C VAL A 169 23.52 10.43 -9.16
N GLY A 170 23.60 9.15 -8.85
CA GLY A 170 24.10 8.63 -7.58
C GLY A 170 23.15 7.73 -6.78
N LEU A 171 21.95 7.42 -7.27
CA LEU A 171 21.07 6.44 -6.63
C LEU A 171 21.30 5.04 -7.23
N GLU A 172 21.87 4.15 -6.46
CA GLU A 172 22.15 2.77 -6.89
C GLU A 172 20.90 1.92 -7.06
N LYS A 173 19.80 2.26 -6.35
CA LYS A 173 18.57 1.49 -6.35
C LYS A 173 17.33 2.36 -6.20
N TYR A 174 16.31 2.09 -7.03
CA TYR A 174 15.00 2.70 -6.95
C TYR A 174 13.95 1.71 -6.45
N ASN A 175 13.09 2.15 -5.56
CA ASN A 175 11.98 1.34 -5.06
C ASN A 175 10.67 2.09 -5.21
N THR A 176 9.70 1.49 -5.86
CA THR A 176 8.31 1.98 -5.86
C THR A 176 7.58 1.65 -4.57
N PHE A 177 8.19 0.85 -3.71
CA PHE A 177 7.64 0.38 -2.44
C PHE A 177 8.45 0.87 -1.25
N ILE A 178 7.76 1.21 -0.15
CA ILE A 178 8.36 1.62 1.11
C ILE A 178 7.71 0.87 2.27
N PRO A 179 8.48 0.41 3.26
CA PRO A 179 7.94 -0.24 4.45
C PRO A 179 7.27 0.79 5.39
N ALA A 180 6.08 1.29 4.98
CA ALA A 180 5.38 2.38 5.68
C ALA A 180 5.02 2.04 7.13
N ASN A 181 4.79 0.75 7.45
CA ASN A 181 4.44 0.34 8.80
C ASN A 181 5.52 0.60 9.84
N ILE A 182 6.78 0.79 9.42
CA ILE A 182 7.87 1.18 10.34
C ILE A 182 7.61 2.54 10.97
N THR A 183 6.96 3.44 10.24
CA THR A 183 6.66 4.78 10.77
C THR A 183 5.69 4.72 11.94
N LEU A 184 4.85 3.68 12.06
CA LEU A 184 3.96 3.50 13.22
C LEU A 184 4.73 3.49 14.54
N LYS A 185 5.93 2.91 14.59
CA LYS A 185 6.74 2.92 15.81
C LYS A 185 7.24 4.30 16.22
N LYS A 186 7.44 5.19 15.23
CA LYS A 186 7.93 6.57 15.46
C LYS A 186 6.82 7.49 15.94
N VAL A 187 5.56 7.07 15.75
CA VAL A 187 4.36 7.85 16.04
C VAL A 187 3.85 7.61 17.47
N MET A 188 4.48 6.71 18.22
CA MET A 188 4.14 6.47 19.63
C MET A 188 4.56 7.67 20.51
N SER A 189 3.83 8.76 20.33
CA SER A 189 3.90 9.94 21.19
C SER A 189 2.60 10.02 22.00
N PRO A 190 2.65 10.48 23.26
CA PRO A 190 1.43 10.74 24.04
C PRO A 190 0.42 11.66 23.34
N ASP A 191 0.92 12.50 22.44
CA ASP A 191 0.12 13.51 21.73
C ASP A 191 -0.51 13.00 20.43
N LEU A 192 -0.22 11.76 20.01
CA LEU A 192 -0.68 11.20 18.75
C LEU A 192 -1.54 9.95 19.01
N LEU A 193 -2.85 10.15 19.20
CA LEU A 193 -3.78 9.09 19.59
C LEU A 193 -4.63 8.57 18.43
N ASN A 194 -4.75 9.34 17.34
CA ASN A 194 -5.62 9.01 16.22
C ASN A 194 -4.90 9.22 14.90
N ILE A 195 -4.52 8.13 14.26
CA ILE A 195 -3.74 8.17 13.01
C ILE A 195 -4.55 7.57 11.86
N ALA A 196 -4.47 8.19 10.69
CA ALA A 196 -4.83 7.55 9.43
C ALA A 196 -3.58 6.91 8.79
N VAL A 197 -3.75 5.81 8.08
CA VAL A 197 -2.67 5.18 7.31
C VAL A 197 -3.12 5.00 5.87
N VAL A 198 -2.29 5.44 4.93
CA VAL A 198 -2.41 5.12 3.51
C VAL A 198 -1.40 4.03 3.18
N GLY A 199 -1.86 2.92 2.61
CA GLY A 199 -0.96 1.79 2.35
C GLY A 199 -1.42 0.85 1.25
N THR A 200 -0.46 0.03 0.80
CA THR A 200 -0.71 -1.11 -0.10
C THR A 200 -1.40 -2.26 0.65
N PRO A 201 -1.94 -3.28 -0.04
CA PRO A 201 -2.63 -4.40 0.60
C PRO A 201 -1.81 -5.10 1.69
N CYS A 202 -0.55 -5.38 1.45
CA CYS A 202 0.31 -6.03 2.44
C CYS A 202 0.52 -5.17 3.70
N GLN A 203 0.59 -3.85 3.56
CA GLN A 203 0.72 -2.92 4.69
C GLN A 203 -0.57 -2.87 5.51
N ILE A 204 -1.72 -2.73 4.85
CA ILE A 204 -3.02 -2.69 5.52
C ILE A 204 -3.35 -4.02 6.18
N ASN A 205 -3.11 -5.14 5.50
CA ASN A 205 -3.30 -6.48 6.07
C ASN A 205 -2.51 -6.66 7.37
N SER A 206 -1.23 -6.28 7.38
CA SER A 206 -0.39 -6.36 8.58
C SER A 206 -0.94 -5.50 9.74
N ILE A 207 -1.41 -4.28 9.44
CA ILE A 207 -2.05 -3.40 10.44
C ILE A 207 -3.32 -4.05 10.98
N ARG A 208 -4.17 -4.61 10.11
CA ARG A 208 -5.41 -5.28 10.54
C ARG A 208 -5.15 -6.50 11.39
N LYS A 209 -4.11 -7.29 11.08
CA LYS A 209 -3.68 -8.40 11.95
C LYS A 209 -3.21 -7.91 13.32
N MET A 210 -2.45 -6.81 13.37
CA MET A 210 -2.09 -6.19 14.65
C MET A 210 -3.32 -5.69 15.43
N GLN A 211 -4.30 -5.11 14.75
CA GLN A 211 -5.57 -4.68 15.36
C GLN A 211 -6.39 -5.87 15.87
N GLU A 212 -6.42 -6.97 15.14
CA GLU A 212 -7.12 -8.21 15.55
C GLU A 212 -6.50 -8.78 16.83
N LEU A 213 -5.18 -8.73 16.94
CA LEU A 213 -4.44 -9.14 18.14
C LEU A 213 -4.46 -8.09 19.25
N SER A 214 -5.05 -6.91 19.01
CA SER A 214 -5.07 -5.78 19.98
C SER A 214 -3.67 -5.37 20.46
N ILE A 215 -2.68 -5.37 19.58
CA ILE A 215 -1.28 -5.09 19.91
C ILE A 215 -0.79 -3.73 19.40
N LEU A 216 0.29 -3.25 20.04
CA LEU A 216 1.02 -2.06 19.62
C LEU A 216 1.67 -2.26 18.24
N PRO A 217 1.85 -1.21 17.45
CA PRO A 217 1.33 0.16 17.63
C PRO A 217 -0.01 0.41 16.90
N ALA A 218 -0.71 -0.65 16.46
CA ALA A 218 -1.89 -0.51 15.62
C ALA A 218 -3.13 0.06 16.34
N HIS A 219 -3.11 0.15 17.67
CA HIS A 219 -4.21 0.71 18.49
C HIS A 219 -4.50 2.19 18.18
N ILE A 220 -3.50 2.96 17.71
CA ILE A 220 -3.67 4.36 17.33
C ILE A 220 -4.20 4.56 15.91
N VAL A 221 -4.21 3.50 15.09
CA VAL A 221 -4.71 3.57 13.71
C VAL A 221 -6.24 3.55 13.72
N LYS A 222 -6.86 4.68 13.42
CA LYS A 222 -8.32 4.85 13.38
C LYS A 222 -8.91 4.64 11.98
N TYR A 223 -8.15 5.02 10.94
CA TYR A 223 -8.60 4.93 9.56
C TYR A 223 -7.51 4.32 8.68
N THR A 224 -7.92 3.44 7.80
CA THR A 224 -7.04 2.84 6.80
C THR A 224 -7.54 3.14 5.40
N PHE A 225 -6.67 3.74 4.59
CA PHE A 225 -6.91 4.04 3.19
C PHE A 225 -6.03 3.16 2.33
N GLY A 226 -6.65 2.21 1.64
CA GLY A 226 -5.96 1.24 0.81
C GLY A 226 -5.75 1.76 -0.60
N LEU A 227 -4.58 1.53 -1.17
CA LEU A 227 -4.33 1.78 -2.58
C LEU A 227 -4.47 0.48 -3.37
N PHE A 228 -5.09 0.53 -4.55
CA PHE A 228 -5.05 -0.59 -5.49
C PHE A 228 -3.59 -0.91 -5.81
N CYS A 229 -3.25 -2.17 -5.84
CA CYS A 229 -1.87 -2.60 -6.01
C CYS A 229 -1.79 -3.89 -6.80
N TYR A 230 -1.31 -3.81 -8.03
CA TYR A 230 -1.08 -5.00 -8.84
C TYR A 230 0.34 -5.55 -8.64
N LEU A 231 1.35 -4.69 -8.74
CA LEU A 231 2.76 -5.04 -8.63
C LEU A 231 3.55 -3.81 -8.14
N ASN A 232 4.65 -4.04 -7.45
CA ASN A 232 5.66 -3.03 -7.16
C ASN A 232 7.00 -3.47 -7.75
N PHE A 233 7.86 -2.53 -8.08
CA PHE A 233 9.08 -2.74 -8.83
C PHE A 233 10.30 -2.32 -8.04
N SER A 234 11.42 -2.97 -8.31
CA SER A 234 12.76 -2.51 -8.00
C SER A 234 13.41 -2.07 -9.30
N PHE A 235 13.83 -0.82 -9.38
CA PHE A 235 14.57 -0.31 -10.53
C PHE A 235 16.04 -0.16 -10.11
N ASP A 236 16.77 -1.27 -9.99
CA ASP A 236 18.22 -1.20 -9.82
C ASP A 236 18.92 -0.86 -11.15
N ASP A 237 20.22 -0.73 -11.12
CA ASP A 237 20.99 -0.32 -12.31
C ASP A 237 20.83 -1.32 -13.47
N GLU A 238 20.76 -2.61 -13.16
CA GLU A 238 20.58 -3.68 -14.15
C GLU A 238 19.18 -3.62 -14.77
N ASP A 239 18.15 -3.48 -13.95
CA ASP A 239 16.76 -3.37 -14.41
C ASP A 239 16.55 -2.14 -15.30
N ARG A 240 17.13 -1.00 -14.91
CA ARG A 240 17.04 0.24 -15.69
C ARG A 240 17.73 0.07 -17.05
N LYS A 241 18.94 -0.48 -17.05
CA LYS A 241 19.70 -0.71 -18.27
C LYS A 241 18.98 -1.66 -19.24
N LYS A 242 18.38 -2.73 -18.74
CA LYS A 242 17.56 -3.63 -19.56
C LYS A 242 16.39 -2.91 -20.24
N LEU A 243 15.70 -2.02 -19.51
CA LEU A 243 14.59 -1.24 -20.08
C LEU A 243 15.10 -0.21 -21.11
N GLU A 244 16.19 0.50 -20.81
CA GLU A 244 16.79 1.48 -21.72
C GLU A 244 17.20 0.81 -23.04
N GLU A 245 17.88 -0.33 -22.96
CA GLU A 245 18.30 -1.10 -24.15
C GLU A 245 17.11 -1.65 -24.94
N LYS A 246 16.12 -2.22 -24.26
CA LYS A 246 14.93 -2.83 -24.89
C LYS A 246 14.04 -1.80 -25.63
N PHE A 247 13.87 -0.64 -25.04
CA PHE A 247 12.97 0.41 -25.56
C PHE A 247 13.68 1.60 -26.19
N ASN A 248 14.99 1.55 -26.29
CA ASN A 248 15.86 2.56 -26.91
C ASN A 248 15.59 3.97 -26.39
N PHE A 249 15.74 4.17 -25.10
CA PHE A 249 15.62 5.48 -24.43
C PHE A 249 16.68 5.61 -23.32
N SER A 250 16.81 6.78 -22.70
CA SER A 250 17.58 6.96 -21.47
C SER A 250 16.71 7.50 -20.35
N PHE A 251 16.84 6.93 -19.14
CA PHE A 251 16.18 7.46 -17.94
C PHE A 251 16.62 8.87 -17.60
N GLU A 252 17.80 9.30 -18.04
CA GLU A 252 18.28 10.69 -17.87
C GLU A 252 17.41 11.71 -18.61
N GLU A 253 16.74 11.30 -19.70
CA GLU A 253 15.84 12.13 -20.48
C GLU A 253 14.40 12.14 -19.95
N VAL A 254 14.06 11.23 -19.02
CA VAL A 254 12.72 11.14 -18.45
C VAL A 254 12.51 12.24 -17.42
N GLU A 255 11.43 12.98 -17.54
CA GLU A 255 10.99 14.01 -16.60
C GLU A 255 10.15 13.44 -15.48
N SER A 256 9.17 12.60 -15.86
CA SER A 256 8.27 11.97 -14.91
C SER A 256 7.75 10.64 -15.43
N MET A 257 7.22 9.81 -14.53
CA MET A 257 6.56 8.57 -14.93
C MET A 257 5.27 8.33 -14.14
N ASN A 258 4.35 7.61 -14.76
CA ASN A 258 3.10 7.19 -14.15
C ASN A 258 2.86 5.71 -14.42
N LEU A 259 2.42 4.97 -13.42
CA LEU A 259 2.08 3.56 -13.51
C LEU A 259 0.57 3.39 -13.46
N ARG A 260 -0.02 2.98 -14.60
CA ARG A 260 -1.44 2.66 -14.74
C ARG A 260 -1.62 1.24 -15.25
N GLU A 261 -2.28 1.05 -16.38
CA GLU A 261 -2.32 -0.23 -17.12
C GLU A 261 -1.00 -0.50 -17.86
N GLU A 262 -0.18 0.54 -18.03
CA GLU A 262 1.17 0.54 -18.60
C GLU A 262 2.06 1.48 -17.78
N LEU A 263 3.37 1.35 -17.90
CA LEU A 263 4.31 2.37 -17.42
C LEU A 263 4.41 3.47 -18.47
N LEU A 264 4.00 4.67 -18.09
CA LEU A 264 4.08 5.86 -18.92
C LEU A 264 5.33 6.65 -18.53
N LEU A 265 6.25 6.84 -19.46
CA LEU A 265 7.44 7.70 -19.31
C LEU A 265 7.20 8.99 -20.08
N TYR A 266 7.29 10.12 -19.38
CA TYR A 266 7.19 11.45 -19.97
C TYR A 266 8.60 12.05 -20.07
N PHE A 267 9.02 12.42 -21.27
CA PHE A 267 10.36 12.94 -21.54
C PHE A 267 10.41 14.46 -21.47
N LYS A 268 11.57 15.01 -21.16
CA LYS A 268 11.86 16.47 -21.14
C LYS A 268 11.54 17.17 -22.46
N ASN A 269 11.57 16.45 -23.57
CA ASN A 269 11.23 16.96 -24.91
C ASN A 269 9.72 16.91 -25.23
N GLY A 270 8.87 16.51 -24.27
CA GLY A 270 7.40 16.40 -24.42
C GLY A 270 6.93 15.08 -25.02
N ASN A 271 7.80 14.17 -25.41
CA ASN A 271 7.43 12.84 -25.88
C ASN A 271 6.95 11.95 -24.74
N THR A 272 6.20 10.92 -25.09
CA THR A 272 5.74 9.88 -24.13
C THR A 272 6.05 8.50 -24.68
N LEU A 273 6.65 7.65 -23.86
CA LEU A 273 6.84 6.22 -24.13
C LEU A 273 5.93 5.41 -23.22
N LYS A 274 5.29 4.39 -23.78
CA LYS A 274 4.45 3.42 -23.06
C LYS A 274 5.16 2.09 -23.03
N ILE A 275 5.36 1.56 -21.83
CA ILE A 275 5.95 0.24 -21.62
C ILE A 275 4.86 -0.68 -21.08
N PRO A 276 4.49 -1.75 -21.82
CA PRO A 276 3.48 -2.71 -21.39
C PRO A 276 3.83 -3.37 -20.06
N PHE A 277 2.82 -3.68 -19.27
CA PHE A 277 3.02 -4.36 -17.98
C PHE A 277 3.72 -5.72 -18.11
N SER A 278 3.53 -6.42 -19.23
CA SER A 278 4.23 -7.67 -19.54
C SER A 278 5.75 -7.51 -19.52
N ASP A 279 6.25 -6.37 -19.95
CA ASP A 279 7.69 -6.09 -20.03
C ASP A 279 8.29 -5.63 -18.70
N LEU A 280 7.43 -5.36 -17.70
CA LEU A 280 7.84 -5.03 -16.33
C LEU A 280 7.87 -6.26 -15.41
N HIS A 281 7.47 -7.43 -15.90
CA HIS A 281 7.38 -8.63 -15.04
C HIS A 281 8.75 -9.03 -14.48
N GLU A 282 9.82 -8.89 -15.24
CA GLU A 282 11.16 -9.30 -14.81
C GLU A 282 11.72 -8.43 -13.67
N ILE A 283 11.26 -7.17 -13.58
CA ILE A 283 11.69 -6.21 -12.57
C ILE A 283 10.69 -6.09 -11.40
N GLY A 284 9.66 -6.93 -11.40
CA GLY A 284 8.68 -6.98 -10.31
C GLY A 284 9.28 -7.55 -9.03
N ARG A 285 8.90 -7.00 -7.88
CA ARG A 285 9.35 -7.53 -6.58
C ARG A 285 8.80 -8.96 -6.38
N PRO A 286 9.64 -9.96 -6.07
CA PRO A 286 9.22 -11.37 -5.96
C PRO A 286 8.00 -11.58 -5.07
N ALA A 287 7.94 -10.93 -3.92
CA ALA A 287 6.80 -11.00 -2.99
C ALA A 287 5.46 -10.53 -3.58
N CYS A 288 5.48 -9.69 -4.61
CA CYS A 288 4.25 -9.22 -5.24
C CYS A 288 3.58 -10.29 -6.10
N TYR A 289 4.33 -11.30 -6.54
CA TYR A 289 3.81 -12.42 -7.34
C TYR A 289 3.03 -13.42 -6.50
N THR A 290 3.27 -13.50 -5.19
CA THR A 290 2.53 -14.37 -4.26
C THR A 290 1.34 -13.67 -3.59
N CYS A 291 1.15 -12.37 -3.82
CA CYS A 291 0.09 -11.57 -3.22
C CYS A 291 -1.20 -11.60 -4.05
N PRO A 292 -2.34 -12.11 -3.54
CA PRO A 292 -3.59 -12.17 -4.28
C PRO A 292 -4.44 -10.88 -4.21
N ASP A 293 -4.14 -9.96 -3.28
CA ASP A 293 -4.99 -8.80 -3.04
C ASP A 293 -4.63 -7.62 -3.95
N PHE A 294 -5.53 -7.33 -4.91
CA PHE A 294 -5.44 -6.17 -5.80
C PHE A 294 -6.09 -4.92 -5.20
N SER A 295 -7.33 -5.09 -4.74
CA SER A 295 -8.21 -3.98 -4.42
C SER A 295 -8.10 -3.47 -2.98
N ASN A 296 -7.19 -4.05 -2.16
CA ASN A 296 -6.97 -3.69 -0.75
C ASN A 296 -8.20 -4.00 0.12
N ILE A 297 -8.53 -5.28 0.19
CA ILE A 297 -9.82 -5.79 0.70
C ILE A 297 -10.12 -5.47 2.17
N TYR A 298 -9.11 -5.19 2.99
CA TYR A 298 -9.26 -4.91 4.41
C TYR A 298 -9.19 -3.42 4.79
N ALA A 299 -9.09 -2.52 3.80
CA ALA A 299 -9.11 -1.07 4.07
C ALA A 299 -10.51 -0.59 4.50
N ASP A 300 -10.61 0.59 5.11
CA ASP A 300 -11.89 1.24 5.32
C ASP A 300 -12.44 1.81 4.00
N ILE A 301 -11.54 2.39 3.20
CA ILE A 301 -11.81 2.83 1.83
C ILE A 301 -10.61 2.46 0.97
N SER A 302 -10.86 1.87 -0.18
CA SER A 302 -9.82 1.55 -1.17
C SER A 302 -9.89 2.52 -2.35
N PHE A 303 -8.73 2.90 -2.88
CA PHE A 303 -8.60 3.88 -3.94
C PHE A 303 -7.68 3.42 -5.06
N GLY A 304 -7.99 3.85 -6.29
CA GLY A 304 -7.13 3.66 -7.44
C GLY A 304 -7.61 4.44 -8.65
N GLY A 305 -6.80 4.50 -9.71
CA GLY A 305 -7.20 5.11 -10.98
C GLY A 305 -8.03 4.17 -11.86
N LEU A 306 -7.90 2.84 -11.63
CA LEU A 306 -8.56 1.83 -12.47
C LEU A 306 -10.09 1.93 -12.35
N GLY A 307 -10.76 1.87 -13.49
CA GLY A 307 -12.23 1.91 -13.61
C GLY A 307 -12.80 3.31 -13.73
N SER A 308 -12.12 4.35 -13.25
CA SER A 308 -12.51 5.75 -13.45
C SER A 308 -11.76 6.39 -14.62
N PRO A 309 -12.35 7.38 -15.31
CA PRO A 309 -11.65 8.20 -16.29
C PRO A 309 -10.40 8.90 -15.73
N GLU A 310 -9.56 9.41 -16.62
CA GLU A 310 -8.38 10.20 -16.22
C GLU A 310 -8.77 11.37 -15.31
N LYS A 311 -7.86 11.71 -14.38
CA LYS A 311 -8.04 12.76 -13.37
C LYS A 311 -9.19 12.51 -12.39
N LEU A 312 -9.68 11.27 -12.32
CA LEU A 312 -10.64 10.82 -11.32
C LEU A 312 -10.10 9.62 -10.56
N THR A 313 -10.56 9.44 -9.34
CA THR A 313 -10.20 8.34 -8.46
C THR A 313 -11.40 7.43 -8.27
N THR A 314 -11.23 6.14 -8.50
CA THR A 314 -12.16 5.12 -8.04
C THR A 314 -12.03 4.96 -6.54
N ALA A 315 -13.13 5.04 -5.82
CA ALA A 315 -13.22 4.76 -4.40
C ALA A 315 -14.17 3.58 -4.14
N ILE A 316 -13.71 2.57 -3.41
CA ILE A 316 -14.53 1.46 -2.91
C ILE A 316 -14.62 1.61 -1.39
N ILE A 317 -15.80 1.96 -0.91
CA ILE A 317 -16.10 2.15 0.51
C ILE A 317 -16.48 0.78 1.08
N ARG A 318 -15.76 0.31 2.10
CA ARG A 318 -15.83 -1.07 2.57
C ARG A 318 -16.41 -1.24 3.96
N THR A 319 -16.19 -0.27 4.85
CA THR A 319 -16.65 -0.33 6.24
C THR A 319 -17.57 0.83 6.56
N LYS A 320 -18.36 0.69 7.63
CA LYS A 320 -19.21 1.79 8.13
C LYS A 320 -18.40 3.01 8.57
N VAL A 321 -17.17 2.78 9.04
CA VAL A 321 -16.23 3.87 9.37
C VAL A 321 -15.83 4.60 8.09
N GLY A 322 -15.44 3.86 7.05
CA GLY A 322 -15.13 4.42 5.73
C GLY A 322 -16.31 5.17 5.11
N GLU A 323 -17.52 4.61 5.21
CA GLU A 323 -18.75 5.23 4.70
C GLU A 323 -19.02 6.59 5.36
N LYS A 324 -18.90 6.65 6.68
CA LYS A 324 -19.07 7.90 7.44
C LYS A 324 -18.05 8.96 7.03
N VAL A 325 -16.77 8.56 6.92
CA VAL A 325 -15.67 9.46 6.52
C VAL A 325 -15.90 9.99 5.10
N TYR A 326 -16.18 9.10 4.17
CA TYR A 326 -16.40 9.44 2.76
C TYR A 326 -17.58 10.41 2.58
N ASN A 327 -18.73 10.07 3.15
CA ASN A 327 -19.95 10.90 3.04
C ASN A 327 -19.75 12.25 3.71
N ASN A 328 -19.06 12.34 4.84
CA ASN A 328 -18.78 13.60 5.49
C ASN A 328 -17.82 14.48 4.65
N ALA A 329 -16.78 13.89 4.05
CA ALA A 329 -15.87 14.61 3.16
C ALA A 329 -16.60 15.14 1.91
N LEU A 330 -17.54 14.36 1.37
CA LEU A 330 -18.40 14.74 0.24
C LEU A 330 -19.35 15.90 0.65
N ASN A 331 -20.08 15.74 1.73
CA ASN A 331 -21.04 16.74 2.23
C ASN A 331 -20.36 18.06 2.62
N LYS A 332 -19.14 18.03 3.12
CA LYS A 332 -18.34 19.22 3.44
C LYS A 332 -17.58 19.79 2.24
N GLY A 333 -17.76 19.23 1.06
CA GLY A 333 -17.20 19.74 -0.18
C GLY A 333 -15.69 19.54 -0.35
N TYR A 334 -15.06 18.59 0.35
CA TYR A 334 -13.66 18.25 0.13
C TYR A 334 -13.44 17.42 -1.13
N ILE A 335 -14.41 16.56 -1.44
CA ILE A 335 -14.45 15.75 -2.68
C ILE A 335 -15.76 15.99 -3.43
N LYS A 336 -15.76 15.69 -4.72
CA LYS A 336 -16.93 15.75 -5.59
C LYS A 336 -17.08 14.43 -6.35
N GLU A 337 -18.33 14.01 -6.57
CA GLU A 337 -18.72 12.91 -7.42
C GLU A 337 -19.37 13.47 -8.69
N PRO A 338 -18.77 13.39 -9.89
CA PRO A 338 -19.46 13.73 -11.13
C PRO A 338 -20.70 12.84 -11.31
N ILE A 339 -21.88 13.46 -11.50
CA ILE A 339 -23.17 12.74 -11.49
C ILE A 339 -23.23 11.70 -12.61
N GLU A 340 -22.72 12.05 -13.81
CA GLU A 340 -22.74 11.19 -14.97
C GLU A 340 -21.98 9.88 -14.75
N LEU A 341 -20.87 9.96 -14.02
CA LEU A 341 -19.97 8.83 -13.74
C LEU A 341 -20.37 7.98 -12.53
N ASN A 342 -21.36 8.43 -11.79
CA ASN A 342 -21.84 7.72 -10.60
C ASN A 342 -23.25 7.12 -10.79
N ARG A 343 -23.69 6.98 -12.03
CA ARG A 343 -24.89 6.22 -12.39
C ARG A 343 -24.68 4.72 -12.17
N PRO A 344 -25.73 3.94 -11.94
CA PRO A 344 -25.62 2.50 -11.65
C PRO A 344 -24.78 1.73 -12.68
N ASN A 345 -24.99 1.95 -13.98
CA ASN A 345 -24.25 1.26 -15.04
C ASN A 345 -22.73 1.52 -14.96
N ASN A 346 -22.33 2.77 -14.78
CA ASN A 346 -20.91 3.13 -14.67
C ASN A 346 -20.25 2.51 -13.43
N LYS A 347 -20.99 2.44 -12.32
CA LYS A 347 -20.51 1.74 -11.11
C LYS A 347 -20.29 0.25 -11.35
N MET A 348 -21.18 -0.39 -12.11
CA MET A 348 -21.01 -1.79 -12.50
C MET A 348 -19.78 -1.99 -13.42
N GLU A 349 -19.54 -1.08 -14.34
CA GLU A 349 -18.35 -1.11 -15.22
C GLU A 349 -17.05 -0.92 -14.42
N ILE A 350 -17.03 0.00 -13.45
CA ILE A 350 -15.90 0.18 -12.53
C ILE A 350 -15.61 -1.12 -11.78
N LEU A 351 -16.66 -1.72 -11.20
CA LEU A 351 -16.52 -2.97 -10.45
C LEU A 351 -16.06 -4.13 -11.33
N ALA A 352 -16.58 -4.23 -12.56
CA ALA A 352 -16.17 -5.26 -13.51
C ALA A 352 -14.67 -5.17 -13.82
N LYS A 353 -14.14 -3.97 -14.04
CA LYS A 353 -12.70 -3.76 -14.25
C LYS A 353 -11.87 -4.12 -13.00
N VAL A 354 -12.30 -3.68 -11.83
CA VAL A 354 -11.60 -4.01 -10.57
C VAL A 354 -11.61 -5.52 -10.33
N LYS A 355 -12.73 -6.18 -10.63
CA LYS A 355 -12.85 -7.64 -10.54
C LYS A 355 -11.88 -8.34 -11.48
N GLU A 356 -11.85 -7.95 -12.74
CA GLU A 356 -10.94 -8.51 -13.74
C GLU A 356 -9.48 -8.48 -13.29
N TRP A 357 -9.02 -7.33 -12.75
CA TRP A 357 -7.66 -7.19 -12.25
C TRP A 357 -7.41 -7.95 -10.95
N SER A 358 -8.43 -8.08 -10.11
CA SER A 358 -8.35 -8.92 -8.90
C SER A 358 -8.22 -10.39 -9.27
N ASP A 359 -9.03 -10.88 -10.22
CA ASP A 359 -8.97 -12.26 -10.71
C ASP A 359 -7.58 -12.56 -11.31
N LYS A 360 -7.06 -11.68 -12.18
CA LYS A 360 -5.70 -11.80 -12.75
C LYS A 360 -4.62 -11.89 -11.67
N LYS A 361 -4.75 -11.10 -10.61
CA LYS A 361 -3.77 -11.11 -9.52
C LYS A 361 -3.85 -12.36 -8.67
N ILE A 362 -5.05 -12.87 -8.40
CA ILE A 362 -5.29 -14.14 -7.69
C ILE A 362 -4.70 -15.30 -8.50
N GLU A 363 -5.05 -15.40 -9.79
CA GLU A 363 -4.55 -16.45 -10.67
C GLU A 363 -3.01 -16.46 -10.74
N ARG A 364 -2.39 -15.29 -10.84
CA ARG A 364 -0.93 -15.15 -10.80
C ARG A 364 -0.34 -15.65 -9.49
N ALA A 365 -0.93 -15.28 -8.35
CA ALA A 365 -0.46 -15.70 -7.05
C ALA A 365 -0.57 -17.21 -6.86
N GLU A 366 -1.66 -17.83 -7.29
CA GLU A 366 -1.87 -19.28 -7.25
C GLU A 366 -0.86 -20.02 -8.12
N LYS A 367 -0.61 -19.55 -9.35
CA LYS A 367 0.42 -20.12 -10.23
C LYS A 367 1.80 -20.05 -9.59
N THR A 368 2.17 -18.90 -9.05
CA THR A 368 3.48 -18.70 -8.40
C THR A 368 3.65 -19.62 -7.19
N LEU A 369 2.64 -19.73 -6.34
CA LEU A 369 2.67 -20.57 -5.14
C LEU A 369 2.65 -22.07 -5.46
N SER A 370 2.01 -22.48 -6.56
CA SER A 370 1.98 -23.88 -7.01
C SER A 370 3.22 -24.31 -7.78
N GLY A 371 4.14 -23.40 -8.10
CA GLY A 371 5.34 -23.67 -8.89
C GLY A 371 5.04 -23.99 -10.36
N LYS A 372 3.90 -23.54 -10.89
CA LYS A 372 3.45 -23.76 -12.29
C LYS A 372 3.69 -22.55 -13.15
#